data_fb47f18a029d6e9c171427728774d987
#
_entry.id   fb47f18a029d6e9c171427728774d987
#
_cell.length_a   1.000
_cell.length_b   1.000
_cell.length_c   1.000
_cell.angle_alpha   90.00
_cell.angle_beta   90.00
_cell.angle_gamma   90.00
#
_symmetry.space_group_name_H-M   'P 1'
#
loop_
_entity.id
_entity.type
_entity.pdbx_description
1 polymer ?
#
loop_
_entity_poly.entity_id
_entity_poly.type
_entity_poly.pdbx_seq_one_letter_code
_entity_poly.pdbx_strand_id
1 'polypeptide(L)'
;MKHLGIILIAAAVFACSQQRTAGPTVTLHPHEEFTGDARGYTSVFLAGTIDMGKAEPWQEEAERLFADKPSSYILYNPRQAEWHPEREGEMDYQVNWELEHLESADWILMNFLPGSQSPITLLELGLHAKSGKLIVICTPGYFRYDNVRITCHRYGVPIYSSLETAIEAIR
;
A
#
# COMPACT_ATOMS: atom_id res chain seq x y z
N MET A 1 -21.21 55.47 -44.97
CA MET A 1 -21.24 54.04 -44.64
C MET A 1 -20.46 53.86 -43.38
N LYS A 2 -21.17 53.55 -42.25
CA LYS A 2 -20.57 53.41 -40.92
C LYS A 2 -20.45 51.93 -40.64
N HIS A 3 -19.22 51.38 -40.51
CA HIS A 3 -18.97 50.04 -40.14
C HIS A 3 -19.05 49.93 -38.60
N LEU A 4 -20.02 49.17 -38.13
CA LEU A 4 -20.22 48.88 -36.73
C LEU A 4 -19.41 47.59 -36.44
N GLY A 5 -18.29 47.71 -35.74
CA GLY A 5 -17.49 46.55 -35.29
C GLY A 5 -18.12 45.92 -34.03
N ILE A 6 -18.49 44.67 -34.17
CA ILE A 6 -18.96 43.86 -33.04
C ILE A 6 -17.71 43.30 -32.33
N ILE A 7 -17.49 43.72 -31.07
CA ILE A 7 -16.47 43.17 -30.20
C ILE A 7 -17.10 41.96 -29.49
N LEU A 8 -16.68 40.75 -29.85
CA LEU A 8 -17.00 39.53 -29.12
C LEU A 8 -16.08 39.44 -27.87
N ILE A 9 -16.65 39.63 -26.70
CA ILE A 9 -15.96 39.38 -25.44
C ILE A 9 -16.13 37.87 -25.13
N ALA A 10 -15.08 37.09 -25.33
CA ALA A 10 -15.03 35.71 -24.92
C ALA A 10 -14.82 35.66 -23.36
N ALA A 11 -15.87 35.37 -22.64
CA ALA A 11 -15.77 35.07 -21.19
C ALA A 11 -15.10 33.71 -21.00
N ALA A 12 -13.82 33.71 -20.63
CA ALA A 12 -13.13 32.50 -20.18
C ALA A 12 -13.68 32.11 -18.80
N VAL A 13 -14.52 31.08 -18.77
CA VAL A 13 -14.96 30.45 -17.53
C VAL A 13 -13.78 29.63 -17.00
N PHE A 14 -13.03 30.20 -16.07
CA PHE A 14 -12.09 29.45 -15.26
C PHE A 14 -12.90 28.54 -14.34
N ALA A 15 -13.10 27.27 -14.74
CA ALA A 15 -13.55 26.24 -13.84
C ALA A 15 -12.40 25.97 -12.84
N CYS A 16 -12.45 26.65 -11.69
CA CYS A 16 -11.63 26.30 -10.54
C CYS A 16 -12.11 24.94 -10.06
N SER A 17 -11.47 23.86 -10.52
CA SER A 17 -11.63 22.55 -9.90
C SER A 17 -11.06 22.68 -8.50
N GLN A 18 -11.94 22.82 -7.49
CA GLN A 18 -11.56 22.62 -6.11
C GLN A 18 -11.07 21.17 -6.00
N GLN A 19 -9.74 20.98 -6.01
CA GLN A 19 -9.15 19.74 -5.56
C GLN A 19 -9.58 19.59 -4.10
N ARG A 20 -10.55 18.70 -3.87
CA ARG A 20 -10.84 18.26 -2.52
C ARG A 20 -9.56 17.63 -1.98
N THR A 21 -8.97 18.24 -0.98
CA THR A 21 -7.87 17.62 -0.23
C THR A 21 -8.44 16.40 0.45
N ALA A 22 -7.84 15.23 0.22
CA ALA A 22 -8.15 14.01 0.96
C ALA A 22 -7.96 14.28 2.47
N GLY A 23 -8.62 13.51 3.31
CA GLY A 23 -8.48 13.56 4.76
C GLY A 23 -7.11 13.04 5.24
N PRO A 24 -6.93 12.83 6.54
CA PRO A 24 -5.72 12.22 7.09
C PRO A 24 -5.54 10.78 6.58
N THR A 25 -4.30 10.27 6.62
CA THR A 25 -4.03 8.85 6.39
C THR A 25 -4.84 7.99 7.36
N VAL A 26 -5.42 6.90 6.84
CA VAL A 26 -6.28 5.97 7.58
C VAL A 26 -5.72 4.58 7.44
N THR A 27 -5.65 3.81 8.53
CA THR A 27 -5.36 2.38 8.52
C THR A 27 -6.65 1.59 8.67
N LEU A 28 -6.78 0.51 7.90
CA LEU A 28 -7.88 -0.45 7.97
C LEU A 28 -7.31 -1.84 8.26
N HIS A 29 -7.89 -2.50 9.24
CA HIS A 29 -7.62 -3.89 9.58
C HIS A 29 -8.74 -4.80 9.04
N PRO A 30 -8.54 -6.14 9.03
CA PRO A 30 -9.62 -7.08 8.76
C PRO A 30 -10.87 -6.76 9.61
N HIS A 31 -12.05 -6.89 9.02
CA HIS A 31 -13.36 -6.49 9.57
C HIS A 31 -13.62 -4.96 9.66
N GLU A 32 -12.71 -4.11 9.17
CA GLU A 32 -12.91 -2.67 9.06
C GLU A 32 -13.15 -2.25 7.60
N GLU A 33 -13.99 -1.25 7.41
CA GLU A 33 -14.30 -0.71 6.08
C GLU A 33 -14.07 0.80 6.02
N PHE A 34 -13.55 1.27 4.89
CA PHE A 34 -13.46 2.70 4.65
C PHE A 34 -14.82 3.25 4.20
N THR A 35 -15.44 4.06 5.05
CA THR A 35 -16.75 4.65 4.79
C THR A 35 -16.70 6.06 4.19
N GLY A 36 -15.48 6.57 3.91
CA GLY A 36 -15.23 7.89 3.34
C GLY A 36 -15.23 7.92 1.81
N ASP A 37 -14.91 9.10 1.27
CA ASP A 37 -14.66 9.29 -0.15
C ASP A 37 -13.18 9.00 -0.43
N ALA A 38 -12.89 7.90 -1.12
CA ALA A 38 -11.52 7.47 -1.40
C ALA A 38 -10.79 8.34 -2.45
N ARG A 39 -11.47 9.30 -3.09
CA ARG A 39 -10.82 10.17 -4.07
C ARG A 39 -9.72 11.02 -3.45
N GLY A 40 -8.54 10.95 -4.03
CA GLY A 40 -7.34 11.65 -3.56
C GLY A 40 -6.52 10.90 -2.53
N TYR A 41 -6.93 9.68 -2.17
CA TYR A 41 -6.10 8.77 -1.41
C TYR A 41 -5.32 7.84 -2.35
N THR A 42 -4.12 7.46 -1.92
CA THR A 42 -3.35 6.34 -2.48
C THR A 42 -3.46 5.16 -1.53
N SER A 43 -3.85 4.00 -2.05
CA SER A 43 -4.00 2.79 -1.25
C SER A 43 -2.72 1.96 -1.20
N VAL A 44 -2.36 1.46 -0.01
CA VAL A 44 -1.14 0.67 0.21
C VAL A 44 -1.46 -0.55 1.07
N PHE A 45 -1.16 -1.74 0.57
CA PHE A 45 -1.23 -2.97 1.36
C PHE A 45 0.11 -3.21 2.07
N LEU A 46 0.07 -3.43 3.39
CA LEU A 46 1.25 -3.66 4.22
C LEU A 46 1.56 -5.17 4.33
N ALA A 47 2.07 -5.75 3.23
CA ALA A 47 2.46 -7.15 3.15
C ALA A 47 3.76 -7.44 3.91
N GLY A 48 3.91 -8.61 4.46
CA GLY A 48 5.21 -8.99 5.03
C GLY A 48 5.14 -9.86 6.28
N THR A 49 6.24 -9.89 6.99
CA THR A 49 6.40 -10.74 8.18
C THR A 49 5.45 -10.36 9.29
N ILE A 50 4.65 -11.34 9.75
CA ILE A 50 3.80 -11.25 10.94
C ILE A 50 4.15 -12.35 11.94
N ASP A 51 4.54 -13.57 11.47
CA ASP A 51 4.94 -14.73 12.26
C ASP A 51 3.93 -15.04 13.38
N MET A 52 2.64 -15.11 13.04
CA MET A 52 1.54 -15.32 14.00
C MET A 52 1.57 -14.31 15.17
N GLY A 53 1.84 -13.05 14.87
CA GLY A 53 1.90 -11.97 15.85
C GLY A 53 3.20 -11.87 16.65
N LYS A 54 4.16 -12.79 16.46
CA LYS A 54 5.43 -12.80 17.22
C LYS A 54 6.51 -11.88 16.63
N ALA A 55 6.37 -11.50 15.35
CA ALA A 55 7.31 -10.60 14.71
C ALA A 55 7.17 -9.18 15.26
N GLU A 56 8.25 -8.41 15.16
CA GLU A 56 8.24 -6.97 15.41
C GLU A 56 7.09 -6.30 14.64
N PRO A 57 6.30 -5.41 15.28
CA PRO A 57 5.15 -4.77 14.66
C PRO A 57 5.59 -3.63 13.72
N TRP A 58 6.35 -3.95 12.68
CA TRP A 58 6.87 -3.00 11.70
C TRP A 58 5.76 -2.23 10.97
N GLN A 59 4.55 -2.76 10.94
CA GLN A 59 3.38 -2.10 10.36
C GLN A 59 3.03 -0.81 11.10
N GLU A 60 3.13 -0.79 12.44
CA GLU A 60 2.89 0.41 13.26
C GLU A 60 3.89 1.53 12.91
N GLU A 61 5.15 1.18 12.67
CA GLU A 61 6.14 2.15 12.21
C GLU A 61 5.84 2.63 10.78
N ALA A 62 5.38 1.74 9.87
CA ALA A 62 4.95 2.14 8.54
C ALA A 62 3.77 3.13 8.61
N GLU A 63 2.76 2.87 9.44
CA GLU A 63 1.61 3.76 9.65
C GLU A 63 2.04 5.14 10.10
N ARG A 64 2.97 5.22 11.07
CA ARG A 64 3.54 6.48 11.55
C ARG A 64 4.26 7.24 10.42
N LEU A 65 5.10 6.57 9.65
CA LEU A 65 5.83 7.17 8.53
C LEU A 65 4.88 7.67 7.42
N PHE A 66 3.81 6.94 7.13
CA PHE A 66 2.79 7.40 6.18
C PHE A 66 1.98 8.58 6.71
N ALA A 67 1.70 8.63 8.01
CA ALA A 67 0.99 9.75 8.62
C ALA A 67 1.78 11.06 8.55
N ASP A 68 3.11 10.98 8.53
CA ASP A 68 4.01 12.14 8.39
C ASP A 68 4.15 12.64 6.94
N LYS A 69 3.62 11.89 5.94
CA LYS A 69 3.67 12.31 4.53
C LYS A 69 2.63 13.38 4.22
N PRO A 70 2.91 14.27 3.25
CA PRO A 70 1.97 15.33 2.86
C PRO A 70 0.75 14.81 2.08
N SER A 71 0.82 13.60 1.53
CA SER A 71 -0.27 12.92 0.82
C SER A 71 -1.08 12.06 1.77
N SER A 72 -2.34 11.79 1.42
CA SER A 72 -3.24 10.95 2.20
C SER A 72 -3.25 9.51 1.69
N TYR A 73 -3.22 8.55 2.61
CA TYR A 73 -3.17 7.13 2.28
C TYR A 73 -4.30 6.36 2.96
N ILE A 74 -4.74 5.28 2.30
CA ILE A 74 -5.50 4.20 2.92
C ILE A 74 -4.54 3.02 3.04
N LEU A 75 -4.21 2.66 4.27
CA LEU A 75 -3.30 1.55 4.57
C LEU A 75 -4.14 0.32 4.92
N TYR A 76 -3.92 -0.78 4.22
CA TYR A 76 -4.50 -2.08 4.54
C TYR A 76 -3.47 -2.86 5.34
N ASN A 77 -3.71 -2.99 6.64
CA ASN A 77 -2.84 -3.72 7.57
C ASN A 77 -3.47 -5.07 7.91
N PRO A 78 -2.92 -6.20 7.43
CA PRO A 78 -3.49 -7.53 7.68
C PRO A 78 -3.33 -8.01 9.12
N ARG A 79 -2.53 -7.30 9.93
CA ARG A 79 -2.28 -7.69 11.32
C ARG A 79 -3.48 -7.39 12.19
N GLN A 80 -4.08 -8.44 12.75
CA GLN A 80 -5.15 -8.30 13.75
C GLN A 80 -4.54 -8.21 15.17
N ALA A 81 -5.15 -7.38 16.03
CA ALA A 81 -4.77 -7.28 17.46
C ALA A 81 -5.02 -8.61 18.20
N GLU A 82 -6.13 -9.27 17.88
CA GLU A 82 -6.52 -10.57 18.39
C GLU A 82 -6.82 -11.52 17.24
N TRP A 83 -5.93 -12.49 17.01
CA TRP A 83 -6.06 -13.48 15.95
C TRP A 83 -6.64 -14.79 16.49
N HIS A 84 -7.79 -15.20 15.98
CA HIS A 84 -8.55 -16.37 16.41
C HIS A 84 -8.81 -17.35 15.26
N PRO A 85 -7.77 -18.03 14.73
CA PRO A 85 -7.91 -18.92 13.57
C PRO A 85 -8.82 -20.14 13.83
N GLU A 86 -9.12 -20.43 15.11
CA GLU A 86 -10.04 -21.50 15.52
C GLU A 86 -11.51 -21.13 15.34
N ARG A 87 -11.85 -19.87 15.11
CA ARG A 87 -13.23 -19.44 14.81
C ARG A 87 -13.60 -19.89 13.42
N GLU A 88 -14.80 -20.45 13.28
CA GLU A 88 -15.32 -20.91 12.01
C GLU A 88 -15.38 -19.74 11.00
N GLY A 89 -14.78 -19.96 9.82
CA GLY A 89 -14.74 -18.99 8.73
C GLY A 89 -13.69 -17.88 8.87
N GLU A 90 -13.03 -17.71 10.01
CA GLU A 90 -12.07 -16.62 10.24
C GLU A 90 -10.85 -16.72 9.32
N MET A 91 -10.33 -17.93 9.11
CA MET A 91 -9.20 -18.14 8.21
C MET A 91 -9.57 -17.80 6.76
N ASP A 92 -10.74 -18.29 6.31
CA ASP A 92 -11.22 -18.01 4.94
C ASP A 92 -11.47 -16.52 4.74
N TYR A 93 -12.03 -15.83 5.74
CA TYR A 93 -12.23 -14.39 5.72
C TYR A 93 -10.91 -13.65 5.61
N GLN A 94 -9.94 -13.94 6.48
CA GLN A 94 -8.62 -13.31 6.50
C GLN A 94 -7.91 -13.43 5.14
N VAL A 95 -7.82 -14.66 4.63
CA VAL A 95 -7.13 -14.92 3.36
C VAL A 95 -7.81 -14.21 2.19
N ASN A 96 -9.14 -14.22 2.12
CA ASN A 96 -9.86 -13.51 1.07
C ASN A 96 -9.70 -12.00 1.19
N TRP A 97 -9.77 -11.45 2.40
CA TRP A 97 -9.55 -10.03 2.67
C TRP A 97 -8.14 -9.59 2.20
N GLU A 98 -7.10 -10.39 2.52
CA GLU A 98 -5.73 -10.12 2.08
C GLU A 98 -5.62 -10.14 0.55
N LEU A 99 -6.15 -11.17 -0.11
CA LEU A 99 -6.11 -11.31 -1.57
C LEU A 99 -6.82 -10.15 -2.28
N GLU A 100 -8.02 -9.77 -1.82
CA GLU A 100 -8.80 -8.66 -2.38
C GLU A 100 -8.05 -7.33 -2.26
N HIS A 101 -7.42 -7.06 -1.11
CA HIS A 101 -6.68 -5.82 -0.90
C HIS A 101 -5.31 -5.81 -1.57
N LEU A 102 -4.63 -6.95 -1.68
CA LEU A 102 -3.42 -7.09 -2.52
C LEU A 102 -3.72 -6.81 -4.00
N GLU A 103 -4.88 -7.26 -4.49
CA GLU A 103 -5.31 -7.02 -5.87
C GLU A 103 -5.75 -5.58 -6.12
N SER A 104 -6.48 -4.97 -5.18
CA SER A 104 -7.09 -3.65 -5.35
C SER A 104 -6.16 -2.48 -5.00
N ALA A 105 -5.20 -2.64 -4.10
CA ALA A 105 -4.29 -1.58 -3.68
C ALA A 105 -3.47 -1.01 -4.85
N ASP A 106 -3.15 0.28 -4.78
CA ASP A 106 -2.26 0.96 -5.73
C ASP A 106 -0.82 0.51 -5.54
N TRP A 107 -0.40 0.26 -4.30
CA TRP A 107 0.93 -0.20 -3.94
C TRP A 107 0.86 -1.36 -2.94
N ILE A 108 1.87 -2.25 -3.01
CA ILE A 108 2.10 -3.32 -2.04
C ILE A 108 3.49 -3.08 -1.44
N LEU A 109 3.54 -2.64 -0.18
CA LEU A 109 4.76 -2.51 0.59
C LEU A 109 5.03 -3.83 1.30
N MET A 110 6.08 -4.55 0.89
CA MET A 110 6.36 -5.91 1.34
C MET A 110 7.65 -5.97 2.14
N ASN A 111 7.56 -6.30 3.43
CA ASN A 111 8.71 -6.30 4.34
C ASN A 111 9.07 -7.71 4.84
N PHE A 112 10.28 -8.16 4.47
CA PHE A 112 10.88 -9.42 4.94
C PHE A 112 11.83 -9.14 6.10
N LEU A 113 11.42 -9.43 7.33
CA LEU A 113 12.25 -9.22 8.51
C LEU A 113 13.38 -10.25 8.61
N PRO A 114 14.57 -9.83 9.08
CA PRO A 114 15.67 -10.75 9.37
C PRO A 114 15.24 -11.86 10.34
N GLY A 115 15.71 -13.10 10.09
CA GLY A 115 15.44 -14.26 10.93
C GLY A 115 14.02 -14.85 10.78
N SER A 116 13.11 -14.23 10.05
CA SER A 116 11.77 -14.77 9.81
C SER A 116 11.75 -15.79 8.67
N GLN A 117 10.66 -16.58 8.57
CA GLN A 117 10.42 -17.47 7.45
C GLN A 117 9.47 -16.86 6.42
N SER A 118 8.43 -16.19 6.86
CA SER A 118 7.43 -15.46 6.05
C SER A 118 6.96 -16.24 4.79
N PRO A 119 6.44 -17.48 4.94
CA PRO A 119 6.08 -18.30 3.78
C PRO A 119 4.93 -17.70 2.97
N ILE A 120 3.97 -17.05 3.64
CA ILE A 120 2.85 -16.38 2.96
C ILE A 120 3.36 -15.16 2.17
N THR A 121 4.24 -14.36 2.76
CA THR A 121 4.86 -13.23 2.06
C THR A 121 5.63 -13.66 0.80
N LEU A 122 6.29 -14.84 0.84
CA LEU A 122 6.92 -15.42 -0.37
C LEU A 122 5.90 -15.82 -1.44
N LEU A 123 4.74 -16.37 -1.02
CA LEU A 123 3.63 -16.68 -1.94
C LEU A 123 3.10 -15.41 -2.59
N GLU A 124 2.83 -14.36 -1.82
CA GLU A 124 2.36 -13.05 -2.27
C GLU A 124 3.36 -12.37 -3.21
N LEU A 125 4.66 -12.43 -2.90
CA LEU A 125 5.72 -11.98 -3.80
C LEU A 125 5.61 -12.67 -5.16
N GLY A 126 5.44 -13.99 -5.18
CA GLY A 126 5.27 -14.76 -6.42
C GLY A 126 4.05 -14.36 -7.22
N LEU A 127 2.91 -14.12 -6.56
CA LEU A 127 1.65 -13.71 -7.17
C LEU A 127 1.74 -12.30 -7.78
N HIS A 128 2.40 -11.37 -7.09
CA HIS A 128 2.37 -9.95 -7.44
C HIS A 128 3.65 -9.40 -8.05
N ALA A 129 4.72 -10.20 -8.22
CA ALA A 129 6.00 -9.74 -8.79
C ALA A 129 5.89 -9.07 -10.18
N LYS A 130 4.85 -9.41 -10.96
CA LYS A 130 4.59 -8.84 -12.29
C LYS A 130 3.57 -7.70 -12.30
N SER A 131 3.00 -7.35 -11.17
CA SER A 131 1.91 -6.37 -11.09
C SER A 131 2.36 -4.93 -11.34
N GLY A 132 3.66 -4.64 -11.12
CA GLY A 132 4.18 -3.27 -11.14
C GLY A 132 3.89 -2.46 -9.86
N LYS A 133 3.20 -3.06 -8.87
CA LYS A 133 2.77 -2.40 -7.63
C LYS A 133 3.71 -2.66 -6.45
N LEU A 134 4.61 -3.66 -6.55
CA LEU A 134 5.44 -4.09 -5.43
C LEU A 134 6.60 -3.14 -5.15
N ILE A 135 6.78 -2.85 -3.87
CA ILE A 135 7.99 -2.28 -3.27
C ILE A 135 8.42 -3.23 -2.15
N VAL A 136 9.65 -3.75 -2.23
CA VAL A 136 10.13 -4.79 -1.32
C VAL A 136 11.21 -4.25 -0.40
N ILE A 137 11.13 -4.59 0.88
CA ILE A 137 12.18 -4.39 1.88
C ILE A 137 12.71 -5.78 2.23
N CYS A 138 13.99 -6.00 1.98
CA CYS A 138 14.64 -7.26 2.31
C CYS A 138 16.15 -7.05 2.46
N THR A 139 16.72 -7.54 3.54
CA THR A 139 18.15 -7.45 3.83
C THR A 139 18.80 -8.84 3.83
N PRO A 140 20.14 -8.92 3.72
CA PRO A 140 20.86 -10.20 3.77
C PRO A 140 20.61 -11.06 5.02
N GLY A 141 20.03 -10.49 6.08
CA GLY A 141 19.60 -11.23 7.28
C GLY A 141 18.36 -12.11 7.09
N TYR A 142 17.60 -11.94 6.02
CA TYR A 142 16.50 -12.82 5.68
C TYR A 142 17.00 -14.14 5.07
N PHE A 143 16.50 -15.30 5.54
CA PHE A 143 17.07 -16.60 5.16
C PHE A 143 16.94 -16.94 3.67
N ARG A 144 15.99 -16.35 2.95
CA ARG A 144 15.79 -16.50 1.49
C ARG A 144 16.09 -15.21 0.73
N TYR A 145 16.97 -14.37 1.27
CA TYR A 145 17.35 -13.09 0.66
C TYR A 145 17.66 -13.20 -0.83
N ASP A 146 18.49 -14.17 -1.24
CA ASP A 146 18.86 -14.33 -2.66
C ASP A 146 17.68 -14.70 -3.54
N ASN A 147 16.73 -15.53 -3.06
CA ASN A 147 15.52 -15.83 -3.81
C ASN A 147 14.69 -14.55 -4.03
N VAL A 148 14.48 -13.75 -2.99
CA VAL A 148 13.76 -12.48 -3.07
C VAL A 148 14.46 -11.51 -4.01
N ARG A 149 15.76 -11.26 -3.80
CA ARG A 149 16.56 -10.35 -4.59
C ARG A 149 16.58 -10.71 -6.08
N ILE A 150 16.81 -11.99 -6.42
CA ILE A 150 16.85 -12.46 -7.81
C ILE A 150 15.46 -12.32 -8.46
N THR A 151 14.39 -12.65 -7.74
CA THR A 151 13.02 -12.50 -8.23
C THR A 151 12.69 -11.03 -8.47
N CYS A 152 12.97 -10.15 -7.52
CA CYS A 152 12.77 -8.71 -7.66
C CYS A 152 13.53 -8.16 -8.87
N HIS A 153 14.81 -8.50 -9.01
CA HIS A 153 15.62 -8.07 -10.16
C HIS A 153 15.03 -8.57 -11.49
N ARG A 154 14.58 -9.83 -11.54
CA ARG A 154 13.99 -10.44 -12.75
C ARG A 154 12.75 -9.71 -13.24
N TYR A 155 11.93 -9.22 -12.33
CA TYR A 155 10.64 -8.60 -12.63
C TYR A 155 10.63 -7.06 -12.49
N GLY A 156 11.79 -6.45 -12.24
CA GLY A 156 11.92 -5.00 -12.10
C GLY A 156 11.26 -4.44 -10.82
N VAL A 157 11.11 -5.27 -9.79
CA VAL A 157 10.58 -4.86 -8.48
C VAL A 157 11.68 -4.12 -7.72
N PRO A 158 11.45 -2.88 -7.26
CA PRO A 158 12.42 -2.17 -6.43
C PRO A 158 12.58 -2.85 -5.07
N ILE A 159 13.84 -2.96 -4.62
CA ILE A 159 14.19 -3.56 -3.33
C ILE A 159 15.00 -2.56 -2.50
N TYR A 160 14.63 -2.41 -1.24
CA TYR A 160 15.19 -1.46 -0.29
C TYR A 160 15.73 -2.18 0.95
N SER A 161 16.62 -1.50 1.68
CA SER A 161 17.19 -2.01 2.93
C SER A 161 16.52 -1.45 4.18
N SER A 162 15.67 -0.44 4.05
CA SER A 162 14.95 0.15 5.17
C SER A 162 13.52 0.54 4.79
N LEU A 163 12.67 0.64 5.82
CA LEU A 163 11.26 0.99 5.70
C LEU A 163 11.09 2.43 5.21
N GLU A 164 11.86 3.36 5.74
CA GLU A 164 11.81 4.78 5.41
C GLU A 164 12.08 5.00 3.91
N THR A 165 13.17 4.44 3.40
CA THR A 165 13.53 4.61 1.98
C THR A 165 12.52 3.99 1.03
N ALA A 166 11.89 2.88 1.43
CA ALA A 166 10.84 2.23 0.67
C ALA A 166 9.56 3.08 0.63
N ILE A 167 9.16 3.64 1.78
CA ILE A 167 7.96 4.49 1.90
C ILE A 167 8.16 5.83 1.15
N GLU A 168 9.36 6.40 1.15
CA GLU A 168 9.66 7.61 0.36
C GLU A 168 9.45 7.41 -1.14
N ALA A 169 9.63 6.21 -1.65
CA ALA A 169 9.43 5.88 -3.06
C ALA A 169 7.94 5.77 -3.47
N ILE A 170 7.01 5.63 -2.53
CA ILE A 170 5.56 5.59 -2.76
C ILE A 170 5.05 7.04 -2.94
N ARG A 171 4.41 7.28 -4.07
CA ARG A 171 3.91 8.62 -4.47
C ARG A 171 2.40 8.61 -4.63
#